data_3f7c5b5b23795721d1ac42b9695235bc
#
_entry.id   3f7c5b5b23795721d1ac42b9695235bc
#
_cell.length_a   1.000
_cell.length_b   1.000
_cell.length_c   1.000
_cell.angle_alpha   90.00
_cell.angle_beta   90.00
_cell.angle_gamma   90.00
#
_symmetry.space_group_name_H-M   'P 1'
#
loop_
_entity.id
_entity.type
_entity.pdbx_description
1 polymer ?
#
loop_
_entity_poly.entity_id
_entity_poly.type
_entity_poly.pdbx_seq_one_letter_code
_entity_poly.pdbx_strand_id
1 'polypeptide(L)'
;SADLGIKLFDDSFTERLYELPDLRSRIQCIETVLVRSMHKHDVVDKQIVFAVNHIHLYHGQREIRLLAEDACLCQRHLERRFKLFTGFTPKEYSRIVKFRQAIDLLKNTTEANNLLSVAVNAGYYDVSHFLKEVKTLSGGTAESFLSPTLPQEGLLTYIEK
;
A
#
# COMPACT_ATOMS: atom_id res chain seq x y z
N SER A 1 -13.10 21.35 7.46
CA SER A 1 -12.15 20.89 6.45
C SER A 1 -10.76 21.23 6.92
N ALA A 2 -10.13 20.35 7.70
CA ALA A 2 -8.72 20.46 7.93
C ALA A 2 -8.05 19.92 6.67
N ASP A 3 -7.81 20.83 5.75
CA ASP A 3 -6.95 20.61 4.59
C ASP A 3 -5.53 20.48 5.15
N LEU A 4 -5.15 19.27 5.54
CA LEU A 4 -3.77 18.86 5.72
C LEU A 4 -3.12 18.70 4.35
N GLY A 5 -3.46 19.60 3.44
CA GLY A 5 -2.76 19.84 2.19
C GLY A 5 -1.36 20.30 2.52
N ILE A 6 -0.50 19.34 2.81
CA ILE A 6 0.92 19.55 2.78
C ILE A 6 1.21 19.91 1.32
N LYS A 7 1.22 21.21 1.00
CA LYS A 7 1.87 21.72 -0.22
C LYS A 7 3.36 21.49 -0.06
N LEU A 8 3.76 20.22 0.02
CA LEU A 8 5.16 19.80 0.01
C LEU A 8 5.83 20.23 -1.29
N PHE A 9 5.04 20.25 -2.35
CA PHE A 9 5.46 20.55 -3.70
C PHE A 9 4.61 21.70 -4.23
N ASP A 10 5.07 22.93 -3.99
CA ASP A 10 4.52 24.13 -4.59
C ASP A 10 5.13 24.38 -5.98
N ASP A 11 4.61 25.38 -6.68
CA ASP A 11 5.11 25.74 -8.01
C ASP A 11 6.60 26.11 -7.98
N SER A 12 7.04 26.79 -6.90
CA SER A 12 8.44 27.17 -6.73
C SER A 12 9.37 25.97 -6.51
N PHE A 13 8.86 24.89 -5.89
CA PHE A 13 9.60 23.63 -5.78
C PHE A 13 9.75 22.96 -7.14
N THR A 14 8.67 22.97 -7.93
CA THR A 14 8.66 22.36 -9.26
C THR A 14 9.64 23.08 -10.18
N GLU A 15 9.66 24.43 -10.17
CA GLU A 15 10.62 25.22 -10.93
C GLU A 15 12.07 24.88 -10.55
N ARG A 16 12.40 24.88 -9.26
CA ARG A 16 13.74 24.50 -8.77
C ARG A 16 14.12 23.08 -9.18
N LEU A 17 13.18 22.16 -9.21
CA LEU A 17 13.45 20.78 -9.60
C LEU A 17 13.83 20.67 -11.08
N TYR A 18 13.21 21.47 -11.95
CA TYR A 18 13.55 21.53 -13.37
C TYR A 18 14.89 22.20 -13.66
N GLU A 19 15.33 23.14 -12.81
CA GLU A 19 16.64 23.81 -12.93
C GLU A 19 17.82 22.91 -12.57
N LEU A 20 17.58 21.81 -11.84
CA LEU A 20 18.64 20.89 -11.45
C LEU A 20 19.13 20.06 -12.64
N PRO A 21 20.48 19.97 -12.84
CA PRO A 21 21.07 19.47 -14.07
C PRO A 21 20.91 17.97 -14.27
N ASP A 22 20.84 17.22 -13.20
CA ASP A 22 20.87 15.74 -13.24
C ASP A 22 19.83 15.10 -12.32
N LEU A 23 19.55 13.83 -12.59
CA LEU A 23 18.56 13.03 -11.84
C LEU A 23 18.95 12.90 -10.36
N ARG A 24 20.23 12.76 -10.06
CA ARG A 24 20.70 12.58 -8.68
C ARG A 24 20.42 13.81 -7.83
N SER A 25 20.71 15.00 -8.36
CA SER A 25 20.41 16.27 -7.71
C SER A 25 18.92 16.47 -7.50
N ARG A 26 18.09 16.06 -8.46
CA ARG A 26 16.62 16.10 -8.34
C ARG A 26 16.11 15.16 -7.24
N ILE A 27 16.60 13.94 -7.19
CA ILE A 27 16.25 12.97 -6.11
C ILE A 27 16.66 13.55 -4.76
N GLN A 28 17.87 14.06 -4.60
CA GLN A 28 18.36 14.64 -3.35
C GLN A 28 17.52 15.85 -2.90
N CYS A 29 17.06 16.67 -3.84
CA CYS A 29 16.16 17.80 -3.56
C CYS A 29 14.82 17.30 -3.00
N ILE A 30 14.21 16.27 -3.63
CA ILE A 30 12.97 15.64 -3.18
C ILE A 30 13.14 15.02 -1.79
N GLU A 31 14.19 14.22 -1.59
CA GLU A 31 14.51 13.60 -0.30
C GLU A 31 14.65 14.64 0.82
N THR A 32 15.33 15.75 0.54
CA THR A 32 15.51 16.83 1.52
C THR A 32 14.17 17.43 1.96
N VAL A 33 13.25 17.65 1.02
CA VAL A 33 11.92 18.19 1.32
C VAL A 33 11.10 17.17 2.11
N LEU A 34 11.14 15.88 1.72
CA LEU A 34 10.45 14.81 2.43
C LEU A 34 10.96 14.66 3.87
N VAL A 35 12.27 14.61 4.08
CA VAL A 35 12.88 14.49 5.42
C VAL A 35 12.50 15.68 6.30
N ARG A 36 12.59 16.91 5.77
CA ARG A 36 12.16 18.10 6.51
C ARG A 36 10.69 18.07 6.89
N SER A 37 9.85 17.57 6.00
CA SER A 37 8.42 17.41 6.28
C SER A 37 8.16 16.36 7.36
N MET A 38 8.88 15.25 7.33
CA MET A 38 8.78 14.23 8.38
C MET A 38 9.12 14.79 9.77
N HIS A 39 10.19 15.56 9.89
CA HIS A 39 10.56 16.20 11.16
C HIS A 39 9.58 17.27 11.63
N LYS A 40 8.86 17.90 10.72
CA LYS A 40 7.86 18.93 11.06
C LYS A 40 6.54 18.36 11.55
N HIS A 41 6.25 17.09 11.22
CA HIS A 41 5.02 16.39 11.53
C HIS A 41 5.24 15.21 12.47
N ASP A 42 5.95 15.44 13.57
CA ASP A 42 6.31 14.43 14.59
C ASP A 42 5.10 13.84 15.38
N VAL A 43 3.89 14.02 14.88
CA VAL A 43 2.69 13.41 15.48
C VAL A 43 2.48 12.02 14.88
N VAL A 44 3.31 11.09 15.32
CA VAL A 44 3.08 9.67 15.06
C VAL A 44 1.85 9.22 15.85
N ASP A 45 0.75 8.93 15.16
CA ASP A 45 -0.43 8.35 15.78
C ASP A 45 -0.17 6.88 16.13
N LYS A 46 0.26 6.64 17.38
CA LYS A 46 0.62 5.28 17.86
C LYS A 46 -0.50 4.26 17.68
N GLN A 47 -1.77 4.67 17.82
CA GLN A 47 -2.91 3.77 17.63
C GLN A 47 -3.11 3.42 16.14
N ILE A 48 -2.84 4.35 15.24
CA ILE A 48 -2.89 4.05 13.80
C ILE A 48 -1.69 3.21 13.36
N VAL A 49 -0.49 3.48 13.85
CA VAL A 49 0.68 2.62 13.63
C VAL A 49 0.43 1.20 14.12
N PHE A 50 -0.15 1.06 15.31
CA PHE A 50 -0.57 -0.24 15.84
C PHE A 50 -1.57 -0.93 14.89
N ALA A 51 -2.61 -0.21 14.44
CA ALA A 51 -3.61 -0.76 13.53
C ALA A 51 -3.00 -1.20 12.18
N VAL A 52 -2.09 -0.40 11.61
CA VAL A 52 -1.36 -0.76 10.38
C VAL A 52 -0.56 -2.05 10.59
N ASN A 53 0.22 -2.13 11.68
CA ASN A 53 1.03 -3.31 11.98
C ASN A 53 0.15 -4.56 12.18
N HIS A 54 -1.00 -4.43 12.85
CA HIS A 54 -1.95 -5.54 13.03
C HIS A 54 -2.59 -5.98 11.70
N ILE A 55 -2.92 -5.05 10.79
CA ILE A 55 -3.40 -5.42 9.45
C ILE A 55 -2.34 -6.25 8.73
N HIS A 56 -1.06 -5.87 8.80
CA HIS A 56 0.03 -6.66 8.22
C HIS A 56 0.21 -8.01 8.90
N LEU A 57 0.21 -8.04 10.24
CA LEU A 57 0.35 -9.27 11.03
C LEU A 57 -0.72 -10.32 10.69
N TYR A 58 -1.96 -9.88 10.52
CA TYR A 58 -3.09 -10.74 10.16
C TYR A 58 -3.35 -10.80 8.65
N HIS A 59 -2.42 -10.35 7.82
CA HIS A 59 -2.52 -10.38 6.36
C HIS A 59 -3.82 -9.78 5.80
N GLY A 60 -4.34 -8.73 6.45
CA GLY A 60 -5.57 -8.07 6.06
C GLY A 60 -6.86 -8.85 6.38
N GLN A 61 -6.79 -9.93 7.14
CA GLN A 61 -7.94 -10.80 7.44
C GLN A 61 -8.66 -10.45 8.76
N ARG A 62 -8.08 -9.54 9.57
CA ARG A 62 -8.70 -9.12 10.84
C ARG A 62 -9.96 -8.29 10.58
N GLU A 63 -11.05 -8.61 11.28
CA GLU A 63 -12.26 -7.77 11.26
C GLU A 63 -11.96 -6.35 11.76
N ILE A 64 -12.50 -5.34 11.06
CA ILE A 64 -12.23 -3.92 11.39
C ILE A 64 -12.76 -3.55 12.77
N ARG A 65 -13.87 -4.18 13.21
CA ARG A 65 -14.40 -3.98 14.56
C ARG A 65 -13.41 -4.44 15.63
N LEU A 66 -12.85 -5.64 15.48
CA LEU A 66 -11.85 -6.20 16.39
C LEU A 66 -10.55 -5.40 16.35
N LEU A 67 -10.12 -4.96 15.16
CA LEU A 67 -8.96 -4.09 15.01
C LEU A 67 -9.14 -2.77 15.79
N ALA A 68 -10.35 -2.20 15.77
CA ALA A 68 -10.66 -0.98 16.51
C ALA A 68 -10.60 -1.22 18.04
N GLU A 69 -11.18 -2.34 18.51
CA GLU A 69 -11.12 -2.76 19.91
C GLU A 69 -9.66 -2.96 20.38
N ASP A 70 -8.85 -3.67 19.57
CA ASP A 70 -7.41 -3.90 19.84
C ASP A 70 -6.62 -2.58 19.91
N ALA A 71 -6.99 -1.58 19.08
CA ALA A 71 -6.39 -0.24 19.08
C ALA A 71 -6.97 0.69 20.18
N CYS A 72 -7.86 0.20 21.04
CA CYS A 72 -8.59 0.99 22.04
C CYS A 72 -9.34 2.20 21.43
N LEU A 73 -9.97 1.98 20.27
CA LEU A 73 -10.78 2.98 19.56
C LEU A 73 -12.17 2.43 19.24
N CYS A 74 -13.17 3.31 19.14
CA CYS A 74 -14.38 2.90 18.44
C CYS A 74 -14.13 2.89 16.93
N GLN A 75 -14.85 2.03 16.22
CA GLN A 75 -14.65 1.83 14.76
C GLN A 75 -14.67 3.14 13.97
N ARG A 76 -15.63 4.04 14.26
CA ARG A 76 -15.74 5.34 13.59
C ARG A 76 -14.50 6.22 13.77
N HIS A 77 -13.89 6.21 14.97
CA HIS A 77 -12.66 6.96 15.24
C HIS A 77 -11.47 6.32 14.52
N LEU A 78 -11.36 4.99 14.53
CA LEU A 78 -10.35 4.28 13.77
C LEU A 78 -10.45 4.65 12.28
N GLU A 79 -11.61 4.50 11.65
CA GLU A 79 -11.80 4.78 10.22
C GLU A 79 -11.42 6.21 9.84
N ARG A 80 -11.87 7.20 10.63
CA ARG A 80 -11.56 8.61 10.37
C ARG A 80 -10.07 8.89 10.49
N ARG A 81 -9.43 8.46 11.58
CA ARG A 81 -8.01 8.71 11.84
C ARG A 81 -7.13 7.93 10.86
N PHE A 82 -7.46 6.68 10.62
CA PHE A 82 -6.73 5.83 9.69
C PHE A 82 -6.72 6.44 8.27
N LYS A 83 -7.89 6.90 7.80
CA LYS A 83 -7.99 7.57 6.48
C LYS A 83 -7.19 8.88 6.45
N LEU A 84 -7.17 9.64 7.55
CA LEU A 84 -6.39 10.87 7.65
C LEU A 84 -4.88 10.62 7.51
N PHE A 85 -4.37 9.54 8.14
CA PHE A 85 -2.94 9.23 8.18
C PHE A 85 -2.44 8.41 6.99
N THR A 86 -3.29 7.54 6.43
CA THR A 86 -2.89 6.60 5.36
C THR A 86 -3.46 6.95 3.98
N GLY A 87 -4.48 7.80 3.93
CA GLY A 87 -5.26 8.08 2.73
C GLY A 87 -6.35 7.02 2.43
N PHE A 88 -6.34 5.88 3.11
CA PHE A 88 -7.25 4.75 2.91
C PHE A 88 -8.11 4.52 4.16
N THR A 89 -9.30 3.94 3.98
CA THR A 89 -10.01 3.33 5.10
C THR A 89 -9.29 2.05 5.55
N PRO A 90 -9.45 1.63 6.83
CA PRO A 90 -8.88 0.35 7.30
C PRO A 90 -9.30 -0.84 6.42
N LYS A 91 -10.55 -0.85 5.93
CA LYS A 91 -11.09 -1.90 5.05
C LYS A 91 -10.38 -1.93 3.69
N GLU A 92 -10.19 -0.77 3.06
CA GLU A 92 -9.46 -0.66 1.78
C GLU A 92 -8.01 -1.09 1.94
N TYR A 93 -7.35 -0.65 3.01
CA TYR A 93 -5.97 -1.00 3.30
C TYR A 93 -5.82 -2.51 3.56
N SER A 94 -6.70 -3.10 4.38
CA SER A 94 -6.74 -4.54 4.63
C SER A 94 -6.93 -5.35 3.35
N ARG A 95 -7.80 -4.87 2.44
CA ARG A 95 -8.03 -5.48 1.13
C ARG A 95 -6.76 -5.50 0.28
N ILE A 96 -5.97 -4.41 0.28
CA ILE A 96 -4.70 -4.32 -0.45
C ILE A 96 -3.66 -5.28 0.14
N VAL A 97 -3.54 -5.31 1.48
CA VAL A 97 -2.60 -6.22 2.18
C VAL A 97 -2.96 -7.68 1.92
N LYS A 98 -4.25 -8.02 2.00
CA LYS A 98 -4.77 -9.35 1.69
C LYS A 98 -4.47 -9.77 0.24
N PHE A 99 -4.67 -8.86 -0.70
CA PHE A 99 -4.34 -9.09 -2.11
C PHE A 99 -2.84 -9.36 -2.29
N ARG A 100 -1.97 -8.53 -1.69
CA ARG A 100 -0.53 -8.72 -1.75
C ARG A 100 -0.12 -10.09 -1.22
N GLN A 101 -0.64 -10.49 -0.07
CA GLN A 101 -0.42 -11.83 0.49
C GLN A 101 -0.80 -12.94 -0.49
N ALA A 102 -1.96 -12.81 -1.17
CA ALA A 102 -2.40 -13.79 -2.15
C ALA A 102 -1.46 -13.89 -3.35
N ILE A 103 -0.95 -12.76 -3.84
CA ILE A 103 0.03 -12.74 -4.94
C ILE A 103 1.36 -13.35 -4.50
N ASP A 104 1.82 -13.09 -3.28
CA ASP A 104 3.05 -13.68 -2.75
C ASP A 104 2.90 -15.22 -2.60
N LEU A 105 1.75 -15.70 -2.11
CA LEU A 105 1.43 -17.14 -2.08
C LEU A 105 1.39 -17.75 -3.48
N LEU A 106 0.79 -17.05 -4.45
CA LEU A 106 0.69 -17.50 -5.83
C LEU A 106 2.06 -17.66 -6.49
N LYS A 107 2.98 -16.71 -6.29
CA LYS A 107 4.35 -16.75 -6.82
C LYS A 107 5.19 -17.87 -6.21
N ASN A 108 4.94 -18.22 -4.96
CA ASN A 108 5.67 -19.26 -4.24
C ASN A 108 5.09 -20.67 -4.46
N THR A 109 3.99 -20.79 -5.21
CA THR A 109 3.33 -22.06 -5.50
C THR A 109 3.85 -22.60 -6.81
N THR A 110 4.49 -23.78 -6.77
CA THR A 110 5.09 -24.46 -7.94
C THR A 110 4.05 -25.17 -8.83
N GLU A 111 2.82 -25.31 -8.37
CA GLU A 111 1.76 -26.00 -9.09
C GLU A 111 0.64 -25.03 -9.50
N ALA A 112 0.46 -24.86 -10.81
CA ALA A 112 -0.61 -24.03 -11.40
C ALA A 112 -2.04 -24.47 -10.96
N ASN A 113 -2.18 -25.67 -10.40
CA ASN A 113 -3.47 -26.27 -9.97
C ASN A 113 -3.90 -25.87 -8.55
N ASN A 114 -3.19 -24.99 -7.85
CA ASN A 114 -3.46 -24.73 -6.43
C ASN A 114 -4.11 -23.37 -6.15
N LEU A 115 -4.80 -22.78 -7.14
CA LEU A 115 -5.51 -21.51 -6.97
C LEU A 115 -6.53 -21.54 -5.81
N LEU A 116 -7.15 -22.71 -5.57
CA LEU A 116 -8.08 -22.86 -4.45
C LEU A 116 -7.34 -22.72 -3.11
N SER A 117 -6.21 -23.40 -2.95
CA SER A 117 -5.39 -23.31 -1.75
C SER A 117 -4.88 -21.88 -1.52
N VAL A 118 -4.41 -21.20 -2.57
CA VAL A 118 -4.00 -19.80 -2.50
C VAL A 118 -5.14 -18.90 -2.07
N ALA A 119 -6.32 -19.04 -2.69
CA ALA A 119 -7.49 -18.24 -2.37
C ALA A 119 -7.91 -18.44 -0.90
N VAL A 120 -8.01 -19.68 -0.44
CA VAL A 120 -8.42 -20.01 0.94
C VAL A 120 -7.38 -19.52 1.95
N ASN A 121 -6.08 -19.79 1.73
CA ASN A 121 -5.00 -19.36 2.62
C ASN A 121 -4.87 -17.84 2.70
N ALA A 122 -5.16 -17.14 1.61
CA ALA A 122 -5.25 -15.69 1.60
C ALA A 122 -6.57 -15.16 2.19
N GLY A 123 -7.49 -16.01 2.63
CA GLY A 123 -8.75 -15.63 3.28
C GLY A 123 -9.85 -15.20 2.31
N TYR A 124 -9.82 -15.62 1.04
CA TYR A 124 -10.94 -15.46 0.12
C TYR A 124 -11.93 -16.60 0.29
N TYR A 125 -13.19 -16.31 0.01
CA TYR A 125 -14.26 -17.31 0.15
C TYR A 125 -14.11 -18.45 -0.87
N ASP A 126 -13.76 -18.10 -2.12
CA ASP A 126 -13.54 -19.03 -3.22
C ASP A 126 -12.57 -18.45 -4.27
N VAL A 127 -12.24 -19.26 -5.27
CA VAL A 127 -11.35 -18.85 -6.38
C VAL A 127 -11.98 -17.74 -7.20
N SER A 128 -13.29 -17.75 -7.42
CA SER A 128 -13.97 -16.72 -8.23
C SER A 128 -13.89 -15.35 -7.57
N HIS A 129 -14.07 -15.30 -6.25
CA HIS A 129 -13.88 -14.08 -5.47
C HIS A 129 -12.42 -13.59 -5.54
N PHE A 130 -11.45 -14.50 -5.41
CA PHE A 130 -10.03 -14.16 -5.55
C PHE A 130 -9.72 -13.59 -6.95
N LEU A 131 -10.13 -14.27 -8.03
CA LEU A 131 -9.87 -13.81 -9.39
C LEU A 131 -10.52 -12.45 -9.71
N LYS A 132 -11.72 -12.20 -9.19
CA LYS A 132 -12.38 -10.90 -9.29
C LYS A 132 -11.59 -9.80 -8.59
N GLU A 133 -11.04 -10.10 -7.40
CA GLU A 133 -10.18 -9.16 -6.66
C GLU A 133 -8.89 -8.87 -7.43
N VAL A 134 -8.23 -9.91 -7.97
CA VAL A 134 -7.04 -9.76 -8.81
C VAL A 134 -7.33 -8.79 -9.95
N LYS A 135 -8.38 -9.03 -10.72
CA LYS A 135 -8.77 -8.17 -11.83
C LYS A 135 -9.06 -6.72 -11.39
N THR A 136 -9.72 -6.57 -10.24
CA THR A 136 -10.12 -5.23 -9.74
C THR A 136 -8.92 -4.42 -9.27
N LEU A 137 -7.95 -5.05 -8.58
CA LEU A 137 -6.83 -4.35 -7.95
C LEU A 137 -5.60 -4.22 -8.86
N SER A 138 -5.39 -5.15 -9.79
CA SER A 138 -4.23 -5.13 -10.69
C SER A 138 -4.56 -4.77 -12.13
N GLY A 139 -5.84 -4.85 -12.52
CA GLY A 139 -6.25 -4.73 -13.92
C GLY A 139 -5.89 -5.94 -14.80
N GLY A 140 -5.13 -6.91 -14.26
CA GLY A 140 -4.65 -8.11 -14.95
C GLY A 140 -5.39 -9.38 -14.54
N THR A 141 -4.88 -10.52 -14.99
CA THR A 141 -5.37 -11.85 -14.61
C THR A 141 -4.39 -12.53 -13.64
N ALA A 142 -4.85 -13.57 -12.92
CA ALA A 142 -3.98 -14.30 -11.99
C ALA A 142 -2.82 -14.99 -12.73
N GLU A 143 -3.04 -15.43 -13.96
CA GLU A 143 -2.03 -16.06 -14.82
C GLU A 143 -0.88 -15.11 -15.12
N SER A 144 -1.14 -13.79 -15.22
CA SER A 144 -0.09 -12.80 -15.46
C SER A 144 0.93 -12.72 -14.31
N PHE A 145 0.57 -13.17 -13.11
CA PHE A 145 1.47 -13.24 -11.95
C PHE A 145 2.22 -14.58 -11.83
N LEU A 146 1.78 -15.61 -12.55
CA LEU A 146 2.44 -16.92 -12.62
C LEU A 146 3.56 -16.95 -13.67
N SER A 147 3.50 -16.06 -14.66
CA SER A 147 4.51 -15.98 -15.70
C SER A 147 5.79 -15.34 -15.13
N PRO A 148 6.99 -15.93 -15.32
CA PRO A 148 8.26 -15.35 -14.86
C PRO A 148 8.63 -14.03 -15.57
N THR A 149 7.88 -13.63 -16.58
CA THR A 149 7.99 -12.35 -17.29
C THR A 149 7.05 -11.29 -16.74
N LEU A 150 7.12 -11.00 -15.44
CA LEU A 150 6.80 -9.63 -15.03
C LEU A 150 7.92 -8.76 -15.59
N PRO A 151 7.61 -7.68 -16.32
CA PRO A 151 8.62 -6.72 -16.68
C PRO A 151 9.10 -6.05 -15.38
N GLN A 152 10.09 -6.65 -14.72
CA GLN A 152 10.90 -5.95 -13.71
C GLN A 152 11.63 -4.77 -14.36
N GLU A 153 11.65 -4.73 -15.68
CA GLU A 153 12.31 -3.70 -16.49
C GLU A 153 11.52 -2.40 -16.62
N GLY A 154 10.22 -2.39 -16.33
CA GLY A 154 9.39 -1.19 -16.56
C GLY A 154 9.52 -0.09 -15.49
N LEU A 155 9.91 -0.42 -14.25
CA LEU A 155 10.02 0.57 -13.17
C LEU A 155 11.48 0.95 -12.85
N LEU A 156 12.45 0.11 -13.15
CA LEU A 156 13.87 0.36 -12.85
C LEU A 156 14.64 0.93 -14.05
N THR A 157 14.18 0.76 -15.29
CA THR A 157 14.85 1.34 -16.47
C THR A 157 14.73 2.85 -16.58
N TYR A 158 13.87 3.50 -15.78
CA TYR A 158 13.85 4.96 -15.66
C TYR A 158 14.93 5.52 -14.71
N ILE A 159 15.64 4.65 -13.99
CA ILE A 159 16.66 5.05 -12.99
C ILE A 159 18.08 4.95 -13.55
N GLU A 160 18.29 4.23 -14.68
CA GLU A 160 19.63 3.98 -15.25
C GLU A 160 19.92 4.69 -16.60
N LYS A 161 19.14 5.74 -16.94
CA LYS A 161 19.49 6.57 -18.12
C LYS A 161 19.65 8.03 -17.76
#